data_2471d904450001af644c1e34ef67ce95
#
_entry.id   2471d904450001af644c1e34ef67ce95
#
_cell.length_a   1.000
_cell.length_b   1.000
_cell.length_c   1.000
_cell.angle_alpha   90.00
_cell.angle_beta   90.00
_cell.angle_gamma   90.00
#
_symmetry.space_group_name_H-M   'P 1'
#
loop_
_entity.id
_entity.type
_entity.pdbx_description
1 polymer ?
#
loop_
_entity_poly.entity_id
_entity_poly.type
_entity_poly.pdbx_seq_one_letter_code
_entity_poly.pdbx_strand_id
1 'polypeptide(L)'
;MKAIHNWLAGIPYEHIIILANTDTYGGGGIYNSYTLTTAHHSMFRPVVVHEFGHSFGGLADEYAYDEAPSPLYPCDIEPWEPNITTLVHFEDKWKDMLEPGTPVPTKPQTDEKLIYTKVGVYEGAGYTKKGIYRPTTECRMRINEAPVFCPVCQRSLERTIRFYTE
;
A
#
# COMPACT_ATOMS: atom_id res chain seq x y z
N MET A 1 -1.40 16.04 -15.95
CA MET A 1 -1.52 16.66 -14.59
C MET A 1 -1.63 18.19 -14.64
N LYS A 2 -0.73 18.93 -15.29
CA LYS A 2 -0.78 20.42 -15.34
C LYS A 2 -2.16 20.98 -15.71
N ALA A 3 -2.87 20.40 -16.68
CA ALA A 3 -4.22 20.82 -17.05
C ALA A 3 -5.24 20.63 -15.93
N ILE A 4 -5.19 19.52 -15.19
CA ILE A 4 -6.09 19.24 -14.07
C ILE A 4 -5.87 20.25 -12.94
N HIS A 5 -4.62 20.50 -12.57
CA HIS A 5 -4.30 21.51 -11.55
C HIS A 5 -4.77 22.91 -11.97
N ASN A 6 -4.66 23.26 -13.26
CA ASN A 6 -5.16 24.54 -13.76
C ASN A 6 -6.70 24.64 -13.65
N TRP A 7 -7.45 23.54 -13.88
CA TRP A 7 -8.90 23.53 -13.72
C TRP A 7 -9.33 23.64 -12.26
N LEU A 8 -8.51 23.12 -11.34
CA LEU A 8 -8.76 23.19 -9.90
C LEU A 8 -8.19 24.45 -9.23
N ALA A 9 -7.55 25.33 -10.00
CA ALA A 9 -6.99 26.57 -9.47
C ALA A 9 -8.07 27.42 -8.77
N GLY A 10 -7.85 27.70 -7.49
CA GLY A 10 -8.80 28.44 -6.65
C GLY A 10 -9.88 27.58 -5.96
N ILE A 11 -9.89 26.27 -6.16
CA ILE A 11 -10.72 25.33 -5.43
C ILE A 11 -9.85 24.68 -4.34
N PRO A 12 -10.17 24.81 -3.04
CA PRO A 12 -9.45 24.09 -2.01
C PRO A 12 -9.72 22.58 -2.11
N TYR A 13 -8.66 21.78 -2.16
CA TYR A 13 -8.73 20.30 -2.15
C TYR A 13 -7.47 19.72 -1.51
N GLU A 14 -7.60 18.61 -0.84
CA GLU A 14 -6.50 17.81 -0.30
C GLU A 14 -6.15 16.64 -1.20
N HIS A 15 -7.11 16.15 -2.00
CA HIS A 15 -6.90 14.98 -2.84
C HIS A 15 -7.69 15.05 -4.15
N ILE A 16 -7.12 14.50 -5.22
CA ILE A 16 -7.74 14.43 -6.55
C ILE A 16 -8.03 12.97 -6.89
N ILE A 17 -9.29 12.66 -7.21
CA ILE A 17 -9.69 11.35 -7.74
C ILE A 17 -10.10 11.51 -9.19
N ILE A 18 -9.43 10.82 -10.09
CA ILE A 18 -9.68 10.84 -11.54
C ILE A 18 -10.43 9.56 -11.90
N LEU A 19 -11.65 9.71 -12.38
CA LEU A 19 -12.46 8.61 -12.88
C LEU A 19 -12.39 8.56 -14.41
N ALA A 20 -11.63 7.62 -14.96
CA ALA A 20 -11.54 7.42 -16.40
C ALA A 20 -12.82 6.75 -16.91
N ASN A 21 -13.47 7.35 -17.90
CA ASN A 21 -14.68 6.84 -18.53
C ASN A 21 -14.37 5.67 -19.48
N THR A 22 -14.02 4.52 -18.91
CA THR A 22 -13.68 3.29 -19.64
C THR A 22 -14.01 2.06 -18.79
N ASP A 23 -14.19 0.92 -19.46
CA ASP A 23 -14.36 -0.40 -18.85
C ASP A 23 -13.03 -1.21 -18.81
N THR A 24 -11.95 -0.67 -19.36
CA THR A 24 -10.63 -1.31 -19.31
C THR A 24 -10.10 -1.33 -17.88
N TYR A 25 -9.65 -2.49 -17.41
CA TYR A 25 -9.02 -2.62 -16.09
C TYR A 25 -7.78 -1.71 -15.98
N GLY A 26 -7.69 -0.97 -14.87
CA GLY A 26 -6.53 -0.14 -14.57
C GLY A 26 -6.78 0.82 -13.42
N GLY A 27 -5.67 1.27 -12.87
CA GLY A 27 -5.61 2.26 -11.78
C GLY A 27 -4.21 2.85 -11.68
N GLY A 28 -4.04 3.79 -10.77
CA GLY A 28 -2.75 4.40 -10.44
C GLY A 28 -2.89 5.38 -9.29
N GLY A 29 -2.05 5.25 -8.29
CA GLY A 29 -1.98 6.16 -7.15
C GLY A 29 -0.61 6.83 -7.09
N ILE A 30 -0.57 8.15 -7.16
CA ILE A 30 0.67 8.92 -6.99
C ILE A 30 0.60 9.68 -5.68
N TYR A 31 1.52 9.36 -4.78
CA TYR A 31 1.54 9.93 -3.44
C TYR A 31 1.49 11.46 -3.47
N ASN A 32 0.63 12.01 -2.62
CA ASN A 32 0.38 13.44 -2.50
C ASN A 32 0.02 14.14 -3.83
N SER A 33 -0.61 13.39 -4.77
CA SER A 33 -0.98 13.94 -6.07
C SER A 33 -2.38 13.51 -6.51
N TYR A 34 -2.60 12.26 -6.89
CA TYR A 34 -3.92 11.81 -7.34
C TYR A 34 -4.10 10.30 -7.24
N THR A 35 -5.36 9.90 -7.21
CA THR A 35 -5.85 8.54 -7.48
C THR A 35 -6.47 8.50 -8.87
N LEU A 36 -6.06 7.56 -9.71
CA LEU A 36 -6.70 7.25 -11.00
C LEU A 36 -7.36 5.89 -10.92
N THR A 37 -8.58 5.76 -11.45
CA THR A 37 -9.26 4.48 -11.61
C THR A 37 -10.22 4.53 -12.79
N THR A 38 -10.72 3.35 -13.22
CA THR A 38 -11.69 3.23 -14.31
C THR A 38 -13.11 3.16 -13.77
N ALA A 39 -14.05 3.91 -14.36
CA ALA A 39 -15.39 4.06 -13.79
C ALA A 39 -16.31 2.84 -14.03
N HIS A 40 -16.07 2.05 -15.10
CA HIS A 40 -17.02 1.03 -15.56
C HIS A 40 -16.52 -0.41 -15.43
N HIS A 41 -15.26 -0.62 -15.00
CA HIS A 41 -14.76 -1.97 -14.76
C HIS A 41 -15.37 -2.58 -13.50
N SER A 42 -15.63 -3.90 -13.49
CA SER A 42 -16.23 -4.61 -12.35
C SER A 42 -15.39 -4.50 -11.06
N MET A 43 -14.08 -4.37 -11.18
CA MET A 43 -13.13 -4.19 -10.07
C MET A 43 -12.93 -2.72 -9.67
N PHE A 44 -13.76 -1.79 -10.13
CA PHE A 44 -13.66 -0.36 -9.80
C PHE A 44 -13.49 -0.10 -8.30
N ARG A 45 -14.39 -0.67 -7.48
CA ARG A 45 -14.41 -0.41 -6.03
C ARG A 45 -13.14 -0.85 -5.30
N PRO A 46 -12.65 -2.10 -5.45
CA PRO A 46 -11.39 -2.49 -4.81
C PRO A 46 -10.18 -1.73 -5.37
N VAL A 47 -10.13 -1.45 -6.68
CA VAL A 47 -9.02 -0.72 -7.29
C VAL A 47 -8.94 0.70 -6.76
N VAL A 48 -10.05 1.47 -6.72
CA VAL A 48 -9.98 2.86 -6.20
C VAL A 48 -9.48 2.91 -4.76
N VAL A 49 -9.85 1.94 -3.92
CA VAL A 49 -9.38 1.88 -2.52
C VAL A 49 -7.89 1.54 -2.44
N HIS A 50 -7.42 0.61 -3.28
CA HIS A 50 -6.00 0.27 -3.40
C HIS A 50 -5.18 1.50 -3.82
N GLU A 51 -5.56 2.15 -4.93
CA GLU A 51 -4.86 3.32 -5.46
C GLU A 51 -4.90 4.53 -4.51
N PHE A 52 -5.98 4.65 -3.72
CA PHE A 52 -6.05 5.63 -2.65
C PHE A 52 -5.06 5.32 -1.53
N GLY A 53 -4.78 4.06 -1.25
CA GLY A 53 -3.71 3.63 -0.34
C GLY A 53 -2.35 4.19 -0.76
N HIS A 54 -2.02 4.16 -2.05
CA HIS A 54 -0.79 4.79 -2.56
C HIS A 54 -0.84 6.30 -2.46
N SER A 55 -1.85 6.91 -3.04
CA SER A 55 -1.88 8.36 -3.29
C SER A 55 -2.09 9.19 -2.02
N PHE A 56 -2.89 8.70 -1.08
CA PHE A 56 -3.18 9.35 0.20
C PHE A 56 -2.31 8.82 1.33
N GLY A 57 -2.18 7.49 1.44
CA GLY A 57 -1.49 6.83 2.55
C GLY A 57 0.02 6.68 2.36
N GLY A 58 0.56 6.93 1.16
CA GLY A 58 1.96 6.68 0.84
C GLY A 58 2.35 5.20 0.96
N LEU A 59 1.39 4.29 0.77
CA LEU A 59 1.62 2.85 0.89
C LEU A 59 2.25 2.29 -0.38
N ALA A 60 3.14 1.32 -0.22
CA ALA A 60 3.70 0.54 -1.33
C ALA A 60 2.81 -0.66 -1.68
N ASP A 61 3.02 -1.22 -2.87
CA ASP A 61 2.50 -2.53 -3.24
C ASP A 61 3.13 -3.64 -2.40
N GLU A 62 2.30 -4.51 -1.84
CA GLU A 62 2.73 -5.65 -1.02
C GLU A 62 2.80 -6.97 -1.82
N TYR A 63 2.60 -6.93 -3.13
CA TYR A 63 2.74 -8.11 -3.99
C TYR A 63 4.15 -8.23 -4.60
N ALA A 64 4.46 -9.44 -5.08
CA ALA A 64 5.71 -9.78 -5.72
C ALA A 64 5.46 -10.59 -6.99
N TYR A 65 6.30 -10.42 -7.99
CA TYR A 65 6.26 -11.17 -9.25
C TYR A 65 7.28 -12.31 -9.26
N ASP A 66 7.03 -13.33 -10.10
CA ASP A 66 7.97 -14.44 -10.30
C ASP A 66 9.27 -13.98 -10.98
N GLU A 67 9.14 -13.07 -11.93
CA GLU A 67 10.24 -12.49 -12.70
C GLU A 67 10.13 -10.96 -12.60
N ALA A 68 10.71 -10.38 -11.55
CA ALA A 68 10.85 -8.92 -11.47
C ALA A 68 11.98 -8.48 -12.41
N PRO A 69 11.74 -7.58 -13.36
CA PRO A 69 12.75 -7.20 -14.37
C PRO A 69 13.95 -6.46 -13.77
N SER A 70 13.78 -5.83 -12.62
CA SER A 70 14.83 -5.23 -11.77
C SER A 70 14.21 -4.92 -10.41
N PRO A 71 14.96 -5.06 -9.30
CA PRO A 71 14.45 -4.64 -8.00
C PRO A 71 14.20 -3.13 -8.02
N LEU A 72 12.97 -2.72 -7.77
CA LEU A 72 12.61 -1.31 -7.62
C LEU A 72 13.20 -0.73 -6.33
N TYR A 73 13.32 -1.57 -5.31
CA TYR A 73 13.85 -1.22 -3.99
C TYR A 73 15.19 -1.93 -3.79
N PRO A 74 16.31 -1.19 -3.59
CA PRO A 74 17.59 -1.76 -3.16
C PRO A 74 17.44 -2.40 -1.78
N CYS A 75 17.99 -3.62 -1.59
CA CYS A 75 17.85 -4.35 -0.31
C CYS A 75 18.72 -3.77 0.84
N ASP A 76 19.62 -2.85 0.54
CA ASP A 76 20.51 -2.16 1.48
C ASP A 76 20.00 -0.75 1.89
N ILE A 77 18.84 -0.35 1.37
CA ILE A 77 18.20 0.93 1.67
C ILE A 77 16.80 0.64 2.21
N GLU A 78 16.44 1.26 3.34
CA GLU A 78 15.08 1.17 3.86
C GLU A 78 14.12 1.98 2.98
N PRO A 79 13.03 1.38 2.45
CA PRO A 79 11.99 2.11 1.73
C PRO A 79 11.35 3.19 2.61
N TRP A 80 10.95 4.30 2.02
CA TRP A 80 10.24 5.34 2.79
C TRP A 80 8.79 4.94 3.09
N GLU A 81 8.18 4.07 2.28
CA GLU A 81 6.81 3.62 2.45
C GLU A 81 6.64 2.83 3.76
N PRO A 82 5.59 3.11 4.55
CA PRO A 82 5.46 2.61 5.91
C PRO A 82 5.13 1.11 6.01
N ASN A 83 4.63 0.50 4.93
CA ASN A 83 4.12 -0.87 4.90
C ASN A 83 5.04 -1.89 4.24
N ILE A 84 6.24 -1.49 3.85
CA ILE A 84 7.30 -2.42 3.40
C ILE A 84 8.61 -2.11 4.12
N THR A 85 9.51 -3.10 4.22
CA THR A 85 10.82 -2.95 4.86
C THR A 85 11.86 -3.87 4.23
N THR A 86 13.10 -3.42 4.19
CA THR A 86 14.30 -4.23 3.92
C THR A 86 14.97 -4.71 5.21
N LEU A 87 14.42 -4.37 6.36
CA LEU A 87 14.97 -4.60 7.71
C LEU A 87 16.20 -3.74 8.07
N VAL A 88 16.60 -2.82 7.20
CA VAL A 88 17.76 -1.95 7.44
C VAL A 88 17.50 -0.98 8.61
N HIS A 89 16.27 -0.42 8.65
CA HIS A 89 15.79 0.44 9.74
C HIS A 89 14.38 0.02 10.18
N PHE A 90 14.23 -1.27 10.51
CA PHE A 90 12.93 -1.84 10.84
C PHE A 90 12.30 -1.24 12.10
N GLU A 91 13.06 -0.68 13.01
CA GLU A 91 12.57 0.08 14.18
C GLU A 91 11.68 1.27 13.83
N ASP A 92 11.88 1.88 12.65
CA ASP A 92 11.11 3.02 12.16
C ASP A 92 9.79 2.59 11.47
N LYS A 93 9.57 1.28 11.31
CA LYS A 93 8.42 0.70 10.61
C LYS A 93 7.33 0.24 11.58
N TRP A 94 7.09 -1.06 11.64
CA TRP A 94 6.05 -1.66 12.51
C TRP A 94 6.61 -2.65 13.52
N LYS A 95 7.87 -2.54 13.86
CA LYS A 95 8.52 -3.41 14.84
C LYS A 95 7.81 -3.37 16.20
N ASP A 96 7.29 -2.20 16.57
CA ASP A 96 6.51 -1.94 17.77
C ASP A 96 5.14 -2.66 17.81
N MET A 97 4.64 -3.11 16.65
CA MET A 97 3.37 -3.85 16.53
C MET A 97 3.56 -5.36 16.55
N LEU A 98 4.79 -5.86 16.62
CA LEU A 98 5.04 -7.29 16.70
C LEU A 98 4.79 -7.82 18.11
N GLU A 99 4.16 -8.99 18.20
CA GLU A 99 4.13 -9.76 19.44
C GLU A 99 5.54 -10.21 19.82
N PRO A 100 5.86 -10.24 21.14
CA PRO A 100 7.13 -10.79 21.60
C PRO A 100 7.40 -12.19 21.06
N GLY A 101 8.59 -12.41 20.50
CA GLY A 101 8.98 -13.70 19.93
C GLY A 101 8.47 -13.96 18.50
N THR A 102 7.86 -12.99 17.82
CA THR A 102 7.50 -13.12 16.41
C THR A 102 8.76 -13.41 15.56
N PRO A 103 8.80 -14.54 14.82
CA PRO A 103 9.96 -14.89 14.00
C PRO A 103 10.11 -13.94 12.80
N VAL A 104 11.35 -13.64 12.43
CA VAL A 104 11.70 -12.85 11.25
C VAL A 104 12.62 -13.70 10.35
N PRO A 105 12.19 -14.06 9.12
CA PRO A 105 10.85 -13.83 8.56
C PRO A 105 9.75 -14.66 9.25
N THR A 106 8.52 -14.14 9.17
CA THR A 106 7.32 -14.81 9.69
C THR A 106 6.75 -15.74 8.62
N LYS A 107 6.29 -16.94 9.04
CA LYS A 107 5.62 -17.87 8.13
C LYS A 107 4.21 -17.36 7.79
N PRO A 108 3.79 -17.43 6.49
CA PRO A 108 2.44 -17.06 6.10
C PRO A 108 1.35 -17.77 6.93
N GLN A 109 0.31 -17.04 7.26
CA GLN A 109 -0.86 -17.56 7.95
C GLN A 109 -1.77 -18.29 6.96
N THR A 110 -2.48 -19.32 7.44
CA THR A 110 -3.49 -20.06 6.67
C THR A 110 -4.90 -19.86 7.23
N ASP A 111 -5.02 -19.33 8.42
CA ASP A 111 -6.31 -19.00 9.05
C ASP A 111 -6.89 -17.74 8.40
N GLU A 112 -8.13 -17.82 7.90
CA GLU A 112 -8.82 -16.75 7.17
C GLU A 112 -8.96 -15.43 7.98
N LYS A 113 -8.96 -15.50 9.31
CA LYS A 113 -9.01 -14.31 10.17
C LYS A 113 -7.63 -13.72 10.39
N LEU A 114 -6.61 -14.57 10.46
CA LEU A 114 -5.24 -14.14 10.75
C LEU A 114 -4.49 -13.63 9.52
N ILE A 115 -4.87 -14.06 8.31
CA ILE A 115 -4.19 -13.64 7.08
C ILE A 115 -4.16 -12.10 6.90
N TYR A 116 -5.19 -11.39 7.39
CA TYR A 116 -5.32 -9.93 7.29
C TYR A 116 -4.90 -9.18 8.57
N THR A 117 -4.85 -9.85 9.72
CA THR A 117 -4.72 -9.19 11.03
C THR A 117 -3.46 -9.53 11.80
N LYS A 118 -2.85 -10.69 11.56
CA LYS A 118 -1.63 -11.11 12.26
C LYS A 118 -0.43 -10.33 11.71
N VAL A 119 -0.01 -9.34 12.49
CA VAL A 119 1.19 -8.57 12.15
C VAL A 119 2.44 -9.43 12.35
N GLY A 120 3.29 -9.45 11.35
CA GLY A 120 4.56 -10.17 11.30
C GLY A 120 5.53 -9.50 10.34
N VAL A 121 6.46 -10.29 9.81
CA VAL A 121 7.46 -9.84 8.82
C VAL A 121 7.51 -10.89 7.71
N TYR A 122 6.63 -10.74 6.73
CA TYR A 122 6.40 -11.72 5.66
C TYR A 122 7.20 -11.36 4.43
N GLU A 123 8.08 -12.25 3.99
CA GLU A 123 8.93 -12.00 2.82
C GLU A 123 8.11 -11.94 1.52
N GLY A 124 8.50 -11.03 0.64
CA GLY A 124 7.89 -10.77 -0.67
C GLY A 124 6.94 -9.58 -0.65
N ALA A 125 7.44 -8.43 -1.15
CA ALA A 125 6.73 -7.17 -1.35
C ALA A 125 7.48 -6.30 -2.35
N GLY A 126 6.96 -5.14 -2.72
CA GLY A 126 7.63 -4.19 -3.60
C GLY A 126 8.06 -4.82 -4.91
N TYR A 127 7.21 -5.68 -5.47
CA TYR A 127 7.41 -6.45 -6.71
C TYR A 127 8.48 -7.54 -6.63
N THR A 128 9.16 -7.72 -5.48
CA THR A 128 10.30 -8.63 -5.31
C THR A 128 9.97 -9.74 -4.31
N LYS A 129 10.31 -11.00 -4.65
CA LYS A 129 10.04 -12.16 -3.79
C LYS A 129 10.93 -12.25 -2.56
N LYS A 130 12.13 -11.63 -2.59
CA LYS A 130 13.13 -11.75 -1.52
C LYS A 130 13.72 -10.39 -1.14
N GLY A 131 14.11 -10.30 0.14
CA GLY A 131 14.81 -9.12 0.67
C GLY A 131 13.91 -7.95 1.03
N ILE A 132 12.61 -8.01 0.67
CA ILE A 132 11.61 -7.01 1.04
C ILE A 132 10.45 -7.70 1.71
N TYR A 133 9.96 -7.11 2.78
CA TYR A 133 8.98 -7.73 3.67
C TYR A 133 7.74 -6.84 3.83
N ARG A 134 6.61 -7.47 4.10
CA ARG A 134 5.29 -6.86 4.33
C ARG A 134 4.73 -7.26 5.69
N PRO A 135 3.74 -6.53 6.24
CA PRO A 135 3.29 -6.71 7.62
C PRO A 135 2.32 -7.87 7.84
N THR A 136 1.57 -8.31 6.83
CA THR A 136 0.58 -9.40 6.95
C THR A 136 0.67 -10.35 5.76
N THR A 137 0.04 -11.51 5.88
CA THR A 137 -0.02 -12.46 4.76
C THR A 137 -0.77 -11.86 3.59
N GLU A 138 -1.93 -11.24 3.83
CA GLU A 138 -2.77 -10.58 2.83
C GLU A 138 -3.21 -9.18 3.31
N CYS A 139 -3.37 -8.27 2.36
CA CYS A 139 -3.76 -6.88 2.59
C CYS A 139 -4.40 -6.30 1.33
N ARG A 140 -5.18 -5.22 1.46
CA ARG A 140 -5.66 -4.44 0.30
C ARG A 140 -4.51 -3.99 -0.62
N MET A 141 -3.33 -3.69 -0.06
CA MET A 141 -2.15 -3.32 -0.83
C MET A 141 -1.45 -4.51 -1.51
N ARG A 142 -1.93 -5.74 -1.30
CA ARG A 142 -1.41 -6.95 -1.93
C ARG A 142 -2.34 -7.53 -2.98
N ILE A 143 -3.63 -7.66 -2.65
CA ILE A 143 -4.66 -8.22 -3.52
C ILE A 143 -5.95 -7.41 -3.44
N ASN A 144 -6.62 -7.24 -4.57
CA ASN A 144 -7.89 -6.50 -4.64
C ASN A 144 -9.05 -7.19 -3.92
N GLU A 145 -8.97 -8.49 -3.70
CA GLU A 145 -9.97 -9.30 -3.00
C GLU A 145 -9.90 -9.13 -1.47
N ALA A 146 -8.78 -8.64 -0.93
CA ALA A 146 -8.67 -8.38 0.50
C ALA A 146 -9.74 -7.35 0.94
N PRO A 147 -10.55 -7.66 1.96
CA PRO A 147 -11.65 -6.77 2.36
C PRO A 147 -11.16 -5.50 3.08
N VAL A 148 -9.95 -5.53 3.61
CA VAL A 148 -9.40 -4.49 4.50
C VAL A 148 -7.94 -4.18 4.20
N PHE A 149 -7.50 -3.01 4.62
CA PHE A 149 -6.08 -2.74 4.86
C PHE A 149 -5.63 -3.47 6.12
N CYS A 150 -4.40 -3.97 6.15
CA CYS A 150 -3.81 -4.57 7.34
C CYS A 150 -3.58 -3.52 8.46
N PRO A 151 -3.34 -3.94 9.71
CA PRO A 151 -3.17 -3.00 10.83
C PRO A 151 -2.07 -1.95 10.63
N VAL A 152 -0.98 -2.30 9.95
CA VAL A 152 0.11 -1.35 9.65
C VAL A 152 -0.32 -0.30 8.64
N CYS A 153 -0.99 -0.71 7.57
CA CYS A 153 -1.55 0.21 6.58
C CYS A 153 -2.63 1.11 7.18
N GLN A 154 -3.51 0.57 8.04
CA GLN A 154 -4.50 1.36 8.78
C GLN A 154 -3.84 2.43 9.65
N ARG A 155 -2.81 2.07 10.42
CA ARG A 155 -2.04 3.01 11.24
C ARG A 155 -1.46 4.17 10.40
N SER A 156 -0.95 3.86 9.21
CA SER A 156 -0.42 4.91 8.31
C SER A 156 -1.52 5.84 7.82
N LEU A 157 -2.65 5.28 7.36
CA LEU A 157 -3.79 6.06 6.93
C LEU A 157 -4.35 6.94 8.06
N GLU A 158 -4.48 6.40 9.27
CA GLU A 158 -4.91 7.16 10.45
C GLU A 158 -3.97 8.33 10.77
N ARG A 159 -2.66 8.12 10.69
CA ARG A 159 -1.68 9.21 10.89
C ARG A 159 -1.84 10.32 9.87
N THR A 160 -2.06 9.97 8.60
CA THR A 160 -2.31 10.95 7.54
C THR A 160 -3.63 11.70 7.78
N ILE A 161 -4.71 11.01 8.15
CA ILE A 161 -5.99 11.64 8.49
C ILE A 161 -5.81 12.63 9.64
N ARG A 162 -5.16 12.23 10.72
CA ARG A 162 -4.91 13.11 11.88
C ARG A 162 -4.10 14.36 11.50
N PHE A 163 -3.10 14.22 10.64
CA PHE A 163 -2.33 15.35 10.14
C PHE A 163 -3.19 16.42 9.45
N TYR A 164 -4.28 16.02 8.78
CA TYR A 164 -5.19 16.96 8.12
C TYR A 164 -6.34 17.47 9.03
N THR A 165 -6.60 16.81 10.18
CA THR A 165 -7.78 17.09 11.00
C THR A 165 -7.46 17.66 12.38
N GLU A 166 -6.22 17.54 12.85
CA GLU A 166 -5.70 18.08 14.11
C GLU A 166 -4.74 19.26 13.88
#